data_a0af084fa52efabf0e01b3f6f39c25d6
#
_entry.id   a0af084fa52efabf0e01b3f6f39c25d6
#
_cell.length_a   1.000
_cell.length_b   1.000
_cell.length_c   1.000
_cell.angle_alpha   90.00
_cell.angle_beta   90.00
_cell.angle_gamma   90.00
#
_symmetry.space_group_name_H-M   'P 1'
#
loop_
_entity.id
_entity.type
_entity.pdbx_description
1 polymer ?
#
loop_
_entity_poly.entity_id
_entity_poly.type
_entity_poly.pdbx_seq_one_letter_code
_entity_poly.pdbx_strand_id
1 'polypeptide(L)'
;IKFAQSEYLLFLDDDSRIASNWISEHLKCIDYFHADISSGVSISKIGAKVPENYSFFRWSDQLDTGNVLIKKEVFKKCGLFDEQFEKMRMGDGEFGVRAYLYGFKNISNPYACREHLKIAKGGLRDMGHWDAFRPITIFAPRPVPSVFYFWRKYWGDYEAFAEYYVTIPLSLSPYKMKGKQRGNILSVLIFLILLPIVIIQLI
;
A
#
# COMPACT_ATOMS: atom_id res chain seq x y z
N ILE A 1 -2.20 0.58 -20.00
CA ILE A 1 -0.83 0.29 -20.49
C ILE A 1 -0.83 0.02 -22.00
N LYS A 2 -1.72 -0.83 -22.50
CA LYS A 2 -1.80 -1.17 -23.94
C LYS A 2 -1.91 0.08 -24.84
N PHE A 3 -2.69 1.07 -24.45
CA PHE A 3 -2.96 2.28 -25.23
C PHE A 3 -2.03 3.46 -24.86
N ALA A 4 -1.22 3.32 -23.82
CA ALA A 4 -0.29 4.37 -23.42
C ALA A 4 0.85 4.47 -24.43
N GLN A 5 1.06 5.64 -25.01
CA GLN A 5 2.14 5.92 -25.97
C GLN A 5 3.41 6.43 -25.27
N SER A 6 3.27 6.98 -24.07
CA SER A 6 4.38 7.53 -23.30
C SER A 6 5.31 6.43 -22.74
N GLU A 7 6.57 6.80 -22.54
CA GLU A 7 7.56 5.99 -21.82
C GLU A 7 7.20 5.83 -20.33
N TYR A 8 6.52 6.80 -19.76
CA TYR A 8 6.13 6.84 -18.35
C TYR A 8 4.63 6.70 -18.18
N LEU A 9 4.23 6.04 -17.11
CA LEU A 9 2.85 5.89 -16.67
C LEU A 9 2.72 6.54 -15.29
N LEU A 10 1.78 7.47 -15.17
CA LEU A 10 1.52 8.21 -13.96
C LEU A 10 0.18 7.77 -13.37
N PHE A 11 0.20 7.37 -12.12
CA PHE A 11 -0.98 6.94 -11.36
C PHE A 11 -1.30 7.98 -10.29
N LEU A 12 -2.56 8.36 -10.22
CA LEU A 12 -3.09 9.30 -9.25
C LEU A 12 -4.50 8.86 -8.86
N ASP A 13 -4.79 8.80 -7.54
CA ASP A 13 -6.14 8.57 -7.06
C ASP A 13 -7.06 9.75 -7.44
N ASP A 14 -8.31 9.44 -7.76
CA ASP A 14 -9.36 10.40 -8.16
C ASP A 14 -9.80 11.34 -7.02
N ASP A 15 -9.52 10.96 -5.77
CA ASP A 15 -9.75 11.80 -4.58
C ASP A 15 -8.48 12.56 -4.13
N SER A 16 -7.67 12.99 -5.08
CA SER A 16 -6.41 13.68 -4.80
C SER A 16 -6.35 15.08 -5.45
N ARG A 17 -5.62 15.98 -4.79
CA ARG A 17 -5.18 17.26 -5.35
C ARG A 17 -3.67 17.31 -5.44
N ILE A 18 -3.16 17.92 -6.48
CA ILE A 18 -1.73 18.03 -6.75
C ILE A 18 -1.32 19.49 -6.96
N ALA A 19 -0.05 19.80 -6.69
CA ALA A 19 0.54 21.09 -7.05
C ALA A 19 0.94 21.10 -8.54
N SER A 20 1.11 22.29 -9.12
CA SER A 20 1.45 22.47 -10.54
C SER A 20 2.79 21.86 -10.95
N ASN A 21 3.73 21.72 -10.02
CA ASN A 21 5.05 21.12 -10.25
C ASN A 21 5.11 19.60 -10.03
N TRP A 22 4.01 18.94 -9.68
CA TRP A 22 3.96 17.55 -9.26
C TRP A 22 4.58 16.57 -10.26
N ILE A 23 4.21 16.66 -11.54
CA ILE A 23 4.77 15.81 -12.60
C ILE A 23 6.27 16.07 -12.77
N SER A 24 6.67 17.33 -12.78
CA SER A 24 8.08 17.70 -12.95
C SER A 24 8.95 17.21 -11.79
N GLU A 25 8.43 17.18 -10.57
CA GLU A 25 9.15 16.63 -9.42
C GLU A 25 9.37 15.09 -9.53
N HIS A 26 8.39 14.37 -10.05
CA HIS A 26 8.58 12.95 -10.36
C HIS A 26 9.64 12.72 -11.43
N LEU A 27 9.57 13.47 -12.55
CA LEU A 27 10.53 13.33 -13.66
C LEU A 27 11.95 13.69 -13.23
N LYS A 28 12.17 14.82 -12.54
CA LYS A 28 13.46 15.21 -11.97
C LYS A 28 14.04 14.14 -11.06
N CYS A 29 13.19 13.53 -10.24
CA CYS A 29 13.60 12.48 -9.32
C CYS A 29 14.09 11.24 -10.06
N ILE A 30 13.34 10.78 -11.06
CA ILE A 30 13.74 9.64 -11.90
C ILE A 30 15.07 9.92 -12.62
N ASP A 31 15.21 11.10 -13.20
CA ASP A 31 16.42 11.49 -13.93
C ASP A 31 17.63 11.55 -13.00
N TYR A 32 17.53 12.28 -11.89
CA TYR A 32 18.63 12.49 -10.94
C TYR A 32 19.14 11.18 -10.31
N PHE A 33 18.23 10.29 -9.90
CA PHE A 33 18.59 9.03 -9.25
C PHE A 33 18.77 7.86 -10.21
N HIS A 34 18.55 8.06 -11.51
CA HIS A 34 18.46 6.98 -12.50
C HIS A 34 17.53 5.87 -12.03
N ALA A 35 16.35 6.29 -11.49
CA ALA A 35 15.34 5.39 -10.98
C ALA A 35 14.35 4.96 -12.09
N ASP A 36 13.58 3.92 -11.82
CA ASP A 36 12.56 3.41 -12.73
C ASP A 36 11.15 3.74 -12.26
N ILE A 37 11.03 4.00 -10.95
CA ILE A 37 9.80 4.32 -10.25
C ILE A 37 10.07 5.49 -9.31
N SER A 38 9.19 6.49 -9.30
CA SER A 38 9.19 7.58 -8.32
C SER A 38 7.87 7.57 -7.57
N SER A 39 7.90 7.17 -6.29
CA SER A 39 6.74 7.14 -5.39
C SER A 39 6.66 8.44 -4.61
N GLY A 40 5.58 9.18 -4.78
CA GLY A 40 5.36 10.45 -4.09
C GLY A 40 4.77 10.28 -2.68
N VAL A 41 4.48 11.40 -2.04
CA VAL A 41 4.02 11.46 -0.65
C VAL A 41 2.62 12.03 -0.56
N SER A 42 1.80 11.44 0.33
CA SER A 42 0.48 11.98 0.70
C SER A 42 0.61 12.95 1.87
N ILE A 43 0.06 14.14 1.71
CA ILE A 43 0.01 15.20 2.73
C ILE A 43 -1.43 15.54 3.09
N SER A 44 -1.64 16.17 4.25
CA SER A 44 -2.97 16.51 4.75
C SER A 44 -3.63 17.66 3.97
N LYS A 45 -2.83 18.54 3.39
CA LYS A 45 -3.24 19.70 2.59
C LYS A 45 -2.07 20.17 1.75
N ILE A 46 -2.31 20.70 0.56
CA ILE A 46 -1.26 21.31 -0.28
C ILE A 46 -0.53 22.40 0.51
N GLY A 47 0.81 22.30 0.53
CA GLY A 47 1.68 23.17 1.32
C GLY A 47 1.88 22.75 2.78
N ALA A 48 1.23 21.68 3.23
CA ALA A 48 1.52 21.12 4.56
C ALA A 48 2.92 20.48 4.61
N LYS A 49 3.50 20.44 5.81
CA LYS A 49 4.79 19.78 6.05
C LYS A 49 4.66 18.28 5.71
N VAL A 50 5.61 17.79 4.93
CA VAL A 50 5.73 16.34 4.68
C VAL A 50 6.01 15.62 6.00
N PRO A 51 5.36 14.49 6.26
CA PRO A 51 5.65 13.69 7.46
C PRO A 51 7.14 13.34 7.54
N GLU A 52 7.70 13.36 8.74
CA GLU A 52 9.15 13.22 8.97
C GLU A 52 9.73 11.97 8.30
N ASN A 53 9.02 10.85 8.40
CA ASN A 53 9.43 9.57 7.79
C ASN A 53 9.46 9.58 6.25
N TYR A 54 8.88 10.61 5.61
CA TYR A 54 8.81 10.76 4.15
C TYR A 54 9.47 12.06 3.67
N SER A 55 10.21 12.76 4.53
CA SER A 55 10.78 14.06 4.22
C SER A 55 12.14 13.99 3.51
N PHE A 56 12.60 12.82 3.16
CA PHE A 56 13.88 12.57 2.48
C PHE A 56 13.75 11.51 1.40
N PHE A 57 14.64 11.54 0.42
CA PHE A 57 14.73 10.49 -0.59
C PHE A 57 15.23 9.19 0.01
N ARG A 58 14.61 8.08 -0.34
CA ARG A 58 15.06 6.74 0.05
C ARG A 58 14.67 5.72 -1.00
N TRP A 59 15.50 4.71 -1.17
CA TRP A 59 15.12 3.52 -1.94
C TRP A 59 14.02 2.77 -1.22
N SER A 60 13.06 2.27 -1.98
CA SER A 60 11.88 1.60 -1.43
C SER A 60 11.51 0.39 -2.29
N ASP A 61 11.06 -0.66 -1.65
CA ASP A 61 10.38 -1.80 -2.25
C ASP A 61 8.85 -1.63 -2.26
N GLN A 62 8.35 -0.52 -1.74
CA GLN A 62 6.94 -0.20 -1.65
C GLN A 62 6.59 1.00 -2.51
N LEU A 63 5.42 0.98 -3.14
CA LEU A 63 4.86 2.12 -3.84
C LEU A 63 3.40 2.34 -3.42
N ASP A 64 2.87 3.52 -3.72
CA ASP A 64 1.46 3.88 -3.56
C ASP A 64 0.91 4.24 -4.94
N THR A 65 0.05 3.39 -5.49
CA THR A 65 -0.56 3.62 -6.82
C THR A 65 -1.39 4.89 -6.89
N GLY A 66 -1.71 5.48 -5.75
CA GLY A 66 -2.36 6.79 -5.72
C GLY A 66 -1.42 7.97 -5.99
N ASN A 67 -0.09 7.77 -6.00
CA ASN A 67 0.89 8.84 -6.25
C ASN A 67 2.23 8.27 -6.73
N VAL A 68 2.30 7.80 -7.98
CA VAL A 68 3.52 7.18 -8.50
C VAL A 68 3.70 7.39 -10.00
N LEU A 69 4.94 7.65 -10.41
CA LEU A 69 5.40 7.63 -11.80
C LEU A 69 6.25 6.38 -12.03
N ILE A 70 5.89 5.58 -13.04
CA ILE A 70 6.51 4.29 -13.34
C ILE A 70 6.93 4.27 -14.81
N LYS A 71 8.16 3.86 -15.11
CA LYS A 71 8.57 3.55 -16.48
C LYS A 71 7.73 2.40 -17.04
N LYS A 72 7.24 2.54 -18.27
CA LYS A 72 6.45 1.50 -18.95
C LYS A 72 7.20 0.16 -19.05
N GLU A 73 8.52 0.20 -19.11
CA GLU A 73 9.39 -0.98 -19.14
C GLU A 73 9.26 -1.87 -17.91
N VAL A 74 8.97 -1.28 -16.73
CA VAL A 74 8.70 -2.05 -15.51
C VAL A 74 7.53 -3.01 -15.73
N PHE A 75 6.44 -2.52 -16.30
CA PHE A 75 5.27 -3.37 -16.60
C PHE A 75 5.54 -4.42 -17.67
N LYS A 76 6.39 -4.11 -18.65
CA LYS A 76 6.75 -5.08 -19.69
C LYS A 76 7.51 -6.27 -19.12
N LYS A 77 8.36 -6.04 -18.11
CA LYS A 77 9.19 -7.09 -17.49
C LYS A 77 8.51 -7.76 -16.29
N CYS A 78 7.88 -6.98 -15.42
CA CYS A 78 7.24 -7.51 -14.22
C CYS A 78 5.83 -8.05 -14.48
N GLY A 79 5.20 -7.69 -15.59
CA GLY A 79 3.76 -7.90 -15.81
C GLY A 79 2.89 -6.83 -15.17
N LEU A 80 1.59 -7.02 -15.21
CA LEU A 80 0.59 -6.11 -14.64
C LEU A 80 0.40 -6.37 -13.13
N PHE A 81 -0.50 -5.62 -12.51
CA PHE A 81 -0.92 -5.90 -11.14
C PHE A 81 -1.53 -7.31 -11.04
N ASP A 82 -1.25 -7.97 -9.93
CA ASP A 82 -1.75 -9.31 -9.67
C ASP A 82 -3.24 -9.26 -9.32
N GLU A 83 -4.07 -9.92 -10.12
CA GLU A 83 -5.54 -9.93 -9.98
C GLU A 83 -6.02 -10.58 -8.67
N GLN A 84 -5.17 -11.36 -7.98
CA GLN A 84 -5.48 -11.90 -6.66
C GLN A 84 -5.68 -10.79 -5.60
N PHE A 85 -5.20 -9.58 -5.89
CA PHE A 85 -5.42 -8.41 -5.04
C PHE A 85 -6.62 -7.55 -5.47
N GLU A 86 -7.41 -7.98 -6.44
CA GLU A 86 -8.60 -7.23 -6.86
C GLU A 86 -9.55 -7.03 -5.67
N LYS A 87 -9.97 -5.78 -5.43
CA LYS A 87 -10.78 -5.36 -4.27
C LYS A 87 -10.16 -5.70 -2.91
N MET A 88 -8.88 -6.02 -2.88
CA MET A 88 -8.11 -6.31 -1.69
C MET A 88 -6.99 -5.27 -1.50
N ARG A 89 -6.38 -5.27 -0.32
CA ARG A 89 -5.19 -4.46 -0.06
C ARG A 89 -3.93 -5.22 -0.43
N MET A 90 -2.80 -4.52 -0.46
CA MET A 90 -1.45 -5.01 -0.76
C MET A 90 -1.10 -5.16 -2.25
N GLY A 91 -2.00 -4.86 -3.19
CA GLY A 91 -1.69 -4.97 -4.61
C GLY A 91 -0.58 -4.03 -5.08
N ASP A 92 -0.55 -2.82 -4.54
CA ASP A 92 0.51 -1.84 -4.76
C ASP A 92 1.83 -2.26 -4.09
N GLY A 93 1.77 -2.74 -2.86
CA GLY A 93 2.92 -3.30 -2.16
C GLY A 93 3.49 -4.52 -2.86
N GLU A 94 2.63 -5.42 -3.34
CA GLU A 94 3.05 -6.59 -4.12
C GLU A 94 3.78 -6.19 -5.40
N PHE A 95 3.23 -5.26 -6.15
CA PHE A 95 3.86 -4.78 -7.36
C PHE A 95 5.21 -4.11 -7.10
N GLY A 96 5.33 -3.36 -6.01
CA GLY A 96 6.58 -2.74 -5.58
C GLY A 96 7.67 -3.76 -5.27
N VAL A 97 7.35 -4.78 -4.45
CA VAL A 97 8.30 -5.87 -4.12
C VAL A 97 8.68 -6.65 -5.38
N ARG A 98 7.73 -6.95 -6.24
CA ARG A 98 8.00 -7.65 -7.50
C ARG A 98 8.92 -6.84 -8.40
N ALA A 99 8.69 -5.55 -8.58
CA ALA A 99 9.55 -4.66 -9.34
C ALA A 99 10.98 -4.62 -8.76
N TYR A 100 11.10 -4.53 -7.44
CA TYR A 100 12.38 -4.59 -6.73
C TYR A 100 13.14 -5.89 -7.00
N LEU A 101 12.46 -7.04 -6.94
CA LEU A 101 13.06 -8.34 -7.22
C LEU A 101 13.50 -8.52 -8.68
N TYR A 102 12.86 -7.81 -9.61
CA TYR A 102 13.30 -7.71 -11.01
C TYR A 102 14.44 -6.72 -11.23
N GLY A 103 14.95 -6.10 -10.16
CA GLY A 103 16.10 -5.18 -10.20
C GLY A 103 15.72 -3.74 -10.55
N PHE A 104 14.45 -3.38 -10.57
CA PHE A 104 14.01 -2.00 -10.78
C PHE A 104 14.18 -1.15 -9.52
N LYS A 105 14.56 0.10 -9.73
CA LYS A 105 14.83 1.06 -8.67
C LYS A 105 13.62 1.93 -8.41
N ASN A 106 13.02 1.79 -7.24
CA ASN A 106 11.96 2.66 -6.76
C ASN A 106 12.49 3.62 -5.70
N ILE A 107 12.20 4.92 -5.87
CA ILE A 107 12.62 5.97 -4.95
C ILE A 107 11.42 6.71 -4.37
N SER A 108 11.37 6.83 -3.05
CA SER A 108 10.44 7.70 -2.34
C SER A 108 10.82 9.15 -2.55
N ASN A 109 9.91 9.95 -3.10
CA ASN A 109 10.12 11.33 -3.50
C ASN A 109 9.34 12.29 -2.60
N PRO A 110 10.01 13.02 -1.68
CA PRO A 110 9.37 13.94 -0.75
C PRO A 110 8.76 15.19 -1.41
N TYR A 111 9.13 15.49 -2.66
CA TYR A 111 8.67 16.68 -3.37
C TYR A 111 7.47 16.44 -4.27
N ALA A 112 7.19 15.21 -4.66
CA ALA A 112 6.01 14.85 -5.42
C ALA A 112 4.82 14.62 -4.47
N CYS A 113 4.30 15.70 -3.90
CA CYS A 113 3.24 15.66 -2.89
C CYS A 113 1.85 15.67 -3.52
N ARG A 114 0.95 14.85 -2.98
CA ARG A 114 -0.50 14.95 -3.21
C ARG A 114 -1.25 15.24 -1.90
N GLU A 115 -2.28 16.01 -1.95
CA GLU A 115 -3.29 16.11 -0.89
C GLU A 115 -4.32 14.99 -1.12
N HIS A 116 -4.42 14.03 -0.21
CA HIS A 116 -5.42 12.98 -0.27
C HIS A 116 -6.69 13.45 0.46
N LEU A 117 -7.77 13.66 -0.26
CA LEU A 117 -9.02 14.23 0.26
C LEU A 117 -9.77 13.30 1.20
N LYS A 118 -9.45 12.01 1.18
CA LYS A 118 -10.03 10.98 2.06
C LYS A 118 -11.55 10.97 2.03
N ILE A 119 -12.13 10.91 0.85
CA ILE A 119 -13.58 10.81 0.66
C ILE A 119 -14.12 9.62 1.46
N ALA A 120 -15.21 9.83 2.21
CA ALA A 120 -15.68 8.88 3.21
C ALA A 120 -16.24 7.56 2.65
N LYS A 121 -16.61 7.51 1.36
CA LYS A 121 -17.24 6.35 0.72
C LYS A 121 -16.49 5.93 -0.54
N GLY A 122 -16.52 4.64 -0.86
CA GLY A 122 -16.00 4.07 -2.10
C GLY A 122 -14.58 3.48 -2.00
N GLY A 123 -14.20 2.77 -3.04
CA GLY A 123 -12.91 2.10 -3.16
C GLY A 123 -12.67 1.06 -2.09
N LEU A 124 -11.43 0.87 -1.70
CA LEU A 124 -11.04 -0.09 -0.65
C LEU A 124 -11.54 0.27 0.76
N ARG A 125 -12.14 1.46 0.96
CA ARG A 125 -12.74 1.84 2.25
C ARG A 125 -13.96 0.99 2.58
N ASP A 126 -14.68 0.55 1.57
CA ASP A 126 -15.82 -0.37 1.74
C ASP A 126 -15.38 -1.76 2.22
N MET A 127 -14.09 -2.10 2.05
CA MET A 127 -13.46 -3.33 2.53
C MET A 127 -12.91 -3.22 3.96
N GLY A 128 -13.07 -2.05 4.61
CA GLY A 128 -12.54 -1.78 5.94
C GLY A 128 -11.13 -1.16 5.96
N HIS A 129 -10.67 -0.81 7.16
CA HIS A 129 -9.32 -0.28 7.34
C HIS A 129 -8.31 -1.42 7.43
N TRP A 130 -7.20 -1.26 6.72
CA TRP A 130 -6.07 -2.18 6.77
C TRP A 130 -5.64 -2.52 8.20
N ASP A 131 -5.38 -1.50 8.97
CA ASP A 131 -4.80 -1.60 10.32
C ASP A 131 -5.81 -1.99 11.41
N ALA A 132 -7.08 -2.17 11.07
CA ALA A 132 -8.12 -2.50 12.03
C ALA A 132 -9.03 -3.64 11.57
N PHE A 133 -8.83 -4.21 10.38
CA PHE A 133 -9.70 -5.24 9.81
C PHE A 133 -11.19 -4.92 10.05
N ARG A 134 -11.60 -3.68 9.77
CA ARG A 134 -12.95 -3.18 10.03
C ARG A 134 -13.80 -3.24 8.77
N PRO A 135 -14.36 -4.40 8.43
CA PRO A 135 -15.33 -4.48 7.36
C PRO A 135 -16.63 -3.80 7.78
N ILE A 136 -17.41 -3.35 6.81
CA ILE A 136 -18.75 -2.81 7.05
C ILE A 136 -19.67 -3.88 7.64
N THR A 137 -19.47 -5.13 7.23
CA THR A 137 -20.19 -6.29 7.77
C THR A 137 -19.21 -7.33 8.30
N ILE A 138 -19.68 -8.19 9.22
CA ILE A 138 -18.85 -9.24 9.84
C ILE A 138 -18.32 -10.26 8.81
N PHE A 139 -19.04 -10.47 7.71
CA PHE A 139 -18.70 -11.40 6.63
C PHE A 139 -18.01 -10.73 5.45
N ALA A 140 -17.82 -9.40 5.46
CA ALA A 140 -17.13 -8.73 4.38
C ALA A 140 -15.68 -9.20 4.31
N PRO A 141 -15.10 -9.27 3.09
CA PRO A 141 -13.69 -9.59 2.93
C PRO A 141 -12.80 -8.67 3.77
N ARG A 142 -11.76 -9.24 4.36
CA ARG A 142 -10.78 -8.52 5.17
C ARG A 142 -9.43 -8.52 4.47
N PRO A 143 -8.50 -7.65 4.83
CA PRO A 143 -7.15 -7.69 4.27
C PRO A 143 -6.39 -9.00 4.54
N VAL A 144 -6.91 -9.86 5.42
CA VAL A 144 -6.27 -11.13 5.84
C VAL A 144 -5.88 -12.03 4.67
N PRO A 145 -6.77 -12.38 3.72
CA PRO A 145 -6.39 -13.24 2.60
C PRO A 145 -5.27 -12.66 1.76
N SER A 146 -5.34 -11.37 1.43
CA SER A 146 -4.33 -10.69 0.62
C SER A 146 -3.00 -10.53 1.35
N VAL A 147 -3.02 -10.29 2.66
CA VAL A 147 -1.81 -10.23 3.49
C VAL A 147 -1.12 -11.59 3.53
N PHE A 148 -1.88 -12.64 3.82
CA PHE A 148 -1.36 -14.00 3.89
C PHE A 148 -0.79 -14.45 2.55
N TYR A 149 -1.52 -14.20 1.45
CA TYR A 149 -1.05 -14.49 0.09
C TYR A 149 0.24 -13.74 -0.24
N PHE A 150 0.33 -12.45 0.09
CA PHE A 150 1.52 -11.63 -0.14
C PHE A 150 2.75 -12.20 0.58
N TRP A 151 2.64 -12.48 1.87
CA TRP A 151 3.74 -13.05 2.65
C TRP A 151 4.14 -14.44 2.14
N ARG A 152 3.17 -15.29 1.88
CA ARG A 152 3.39 -16.64 1.35
C ARG A 152 4.12 -16.62 0.01
N LYS A 153 3.74 -15.70 -0.87
CA LYS A 153 4.31 -15.57 -2.22
C LYS A 153 5.79 -15.22 -2.21
N TYR A 154 6.25 -14.39 -1.27
CA TYR A 154 7.60 -13.85 -1.28
C TYR A 154 8.52 -14.40 -0.19
N TRP A 155 7.99 -14.83 0.93
CA TRP A 155 8.78 -15.33 2.07
C TRP A 155 8.45 -16.77 2.47
N GLY A 156 7.44 -17.39 1.88
CA GLY A 156 7.05 -18.77 2.12
C GLY A 156 6.08 -18.96 3.29
N ASP A 157 5.70 -20.22 3.51
CA ASP A 157 4.62 -20.55 4.43
C ASP A 157 4.96 -20.21 5.89
N TYR A 158 6.20 -20.46 6.31
CA TYR A 158 6.62 -20.17 7.69
C TYR A 158 6.47 -18.70 8.06
N GLU A 159 7.03 -17.81 7.25
CA GLU A 159 6.94 -16.36 7.48
C GLU A 159 5.50 -15.86 7.35
N ALA A 160 4.72 -16.40 6.43
CA ALA A 160 3.32 -16.07 6.29
C ALA A 160 2.52 -16.40 7.56
N PHE A 161 2.76 -17.56 8.16
CA PHE A 161 2.13 -17.93 9.43
C PHE A 161 2.65 -17.10 10.61
N ALA A 162 3.94 -16.79 10.66
CA ALA A 162 4.51 -15.94 11.70
C ALA A 162 3.85 -14.53 11.67
N GLU A 163 3.75 -13.90 10.50
CA GLU A 163 3.04 -12.64 10.32
C GLU A 163 1.55 -12.74 10.66
N TYR A 164 0.92 -13.84 10.29
CA TYR A 164 -0.48 -14.09 10.62
C TYR A 164 -0.73 -14.06 12.14
N TYR A 165 0.12 -14.70 12.94
CA TYR A 165 -0.04 -14.76 14.39
C TYR A 165 0.39 -13.49 15.13
N VAL A 166 1.17 -12.63 14.52
CA VAL A 166 1.67 -11.40 15.13
C VAL A 166 0.95 -10.16 14.58
N THR A 167 1.02 -9.95 13.28
CA THR A 167 0.55 -8.72 12.66
C THR A 167 -0.96 -8.63 12.64
N ILE A 168 -1.66 -9.73 12.35
CA ILE A 168 -3.12 -9.73 12.30
C ILE A 168 -3.75 -9.46 13.68
N PRO A 169 -3.38 -10.16 14.76
CA PRO A 169 -3.90 -9.83 16.09
C PRO A 169 -3.65 -8.37 16.46
N LEU A 170 -2.42 -7.87 16.29
CA LEU A 170 -2.08 -6.49 16.65
C LEU A 170 -2.84 -5.43 15.83
N SER A 171 -3.18 -5.74 14.58
CA SER A 171 -3.95 -4.83 13.73
C SER A 171 -5.41 -4.64 14.19
N LEU A 172 -5.94 -5.54 14.99
CA LEU A 172 -7.29 -5.46 15.55
C LEU A 172 -7.40 -4.49 16.73
N SER A 173 -6.29 -3.95 17.22
CA SER A 173 -6.28 -2.95 18.29
C SER A 173 -7.09 -1.71 17.89
N PRO A 174 -8.02 -1.24 18.74
CA PRO A 174 -8.73 0.02 18.49
C PRO A 174 -7.73 1.16 18.32
N TYR A 175 -7.97 2.03 17.34
CA TYR A 175 -7.04 3.10 16.95
C TYR A 175 -6.54 3.94 18.15
N LYS A 176 -7.44 4.31 19.08
CA LYS A 176 -7.09 5.08 20.29
C LYS A 176 -6.20 4.31 21.28
N MET A 177 -6.11 2.99 21.16
CA MET A 177 -5.35 2.10 22.04
C MET A 177 -4.14 1.48 21.34
N LYS A 178 -3.94 1.77 20.06
CA LYS A 178 -2.84 1.26 19.26
C LYS A 178 -1.49 1.62 19.89
N GLY A 179 -0.59 0.66 19.99
CA GLY A 179 0.73 0.82 20.65
C GLY A 179 0.70 0.80 22.18
N LYS A 180 -0.48 0.67 22.82
CA LYS A 180 -0.59 0.53 24.27
C LYS A 180 -0.78 -0.95 24.65
N GLN A 181 -0.18 -1.38 25.77
CA GLN A 181 -0.28 -2.78 26.23
C GLN A 181 -1.71 -3.28 26.38
N ARG A 182 -2.61 -2.45 26.93
CA ARG A 182 -4.05 -2.79 27.04
C ARG A 182 -4.71 -2.95 25.67
N GLY A 183 -4.29 -2.19 24.67
CA GLY A 183 -4.76 -2.32 23.29
C GLY A 183 -4.32 -3.63 22.67
N ASN A 184 -3.09 -4.06 22.90
CA ASN A 184 -2.57 -5.33 22.41
C ASN A 184 -3.30 -6.52 23.03
N ILE A 185 -3.56 -6.50 24.33
CA ILE A 185 -4.35 -7.56 25.01
C ILE A 185 -5.77 -7.64 24.42
N LEU A 186 -6.44 -6.50 24.27
CA LEU A 186 -7.78 -6.44 23.70
C LEU A 186 -7.79 -6.96 22.25
N SER A 187 -6.78 -6.63 21.46
CA SER A 187 -6.69 -7.09 20.07
C SER A 187 -6.51 -8.60 19.97
N VAL A 188 -5.75 -9.21 20.84
CA VAL A 188 -5.61 -10.67 20.92
C VAL A 188 -6.94 -11.33 21.28
N LEU A 189 -7.68 -10.79 22.26
CA LEU A 189 -9.01 -11.31 22.61
C LEU A 189 -9.99 -11.19 21.44
N ILE A 190 -10.02 -10.05 20.76
CA ILE A 190 -10.84 -9.86 19.56
C ILE A 190 -10.44 -10.86 18.46
N PHE A 191 -9.14 -11.09 18.25
CA PHE A 191 -8.65 -12.05 17.29
C PHE A 191 -9.14 -13.47 17.59
N LEU A 192 -9.06 -13.92 18.84
CA LEU A 192 -9.54 -15.24 19.25
C LEU A 192 -11.05 -15.42 18.98
N ILE A 193 -11.86 -14.38 19.25
CA ILE A 193 -13.29 -14.38 18.95
C ILE A 193 -13.54 -14.46 17.43
N LEU A 194 -12.75 -13.74 16.63
CA LEU A 194 -12.91 -13.68 15.18
C LEU A 194 -12.20 -14.82 14.45
N LEU A 195 -11.41 -15.63 15.13
CA LEU A 195 -10.60 -16.69 14.53
C LEU A 195 -11.36 -17.61 13.59
N PRO A 196 -12.59 -18.10 13.91
CA PRO A 196 -13.35 -18.94 12.98
C PRO A 196 -13.65 -18.24 11.65
N ILE A 197 -14.00 -16.95 11.70
CA ILE A 197 -14.29 -16.16 10.50
C ILE A 197 -13.02 -15.90 9.69
N VAL A 198 -11.93 -15.63 10.38
CA VAL A 198 -10.61 -15.41 9.74
C VAL A 198 -10.16 -16.69 9.02
N ILE A 199 -10.32 -17.86 9.63
CA ILE A 199 -9.99 -19.14 9.00
C ILE A 199 -10.85 -19.38 7.74
N ILE A 200 -12.16 -19.15 7.82
CA ILE A 200 -13.06 -19.30 6.66
C ILE A 200 -12.64 -18.39 5.50
N GLN A 201 -12.11 -17.21 5.79
CA GLN A 201 -11.64 -16.27 4.76
C GLN A 201 -10.28 -16.64 4.13
N LEU A 202 -9.54 -17.60 4.71
CA LEU A 202 -8.25 -18.07 4.20
C LEU A 202 -8.36 -19.33 3.34
N ILE A 203 -9.50 -20.01 3.38
CA ILE A 203 -9.81 -21.20 2.58
C ILE A 203 -10.46 -20.76 1.26
#